data_64f2f69d84e5759cd060eb51b64e0e3e
#
_entry.id   64f2f69d84e5759cd060eb51b64e0e3e
#
_cell.length_a   1.000
_cell.length_b   1.000
_cell.length_c   1.000
_cell.angle_alpha   90.00
_cell.angle_beta   90.00
_cell.angle_gamma   90.00
#
_symmetry.space_group_name_H-M   'P 1'
#
loop_
_entity.id
_entity.type
_entity.pdbx_description
1 polymer ?
#
loop_
_entity_poly.entity_id
_entity_poly.type
_entity_poly.pdbx_seq_one_letter_code
_entity_poly.pdbx_strand_id
1 'polypeptide(L)'
;EDKETTQFIIDCNYHIQGIGFVVSGIVTKGTIKKNDILALGPFYNNFIMVCVKSIHNNFRELIPELQEGLSGCLNIKPVVHKHPLKRSMLRRGIKLLSHPRLNWRFKAVVKIVHHHTTIKIGYSPYLHCGNISQSCVLEEIITKDKNVLRIGDEATVIFKFCFKPEFIIVGEKLVFREGKTKGVGKIIELLDKT
;
A
#
# COMPACT_ATOMS: atom_id res chain seq x y z
N GLU A 1 -7.78 -17.78 10.81
CA GLU A 1 -6.63 -18.17 9.97
C GLU A 1 -6.23 -16.96 9.15
N ASP A 2 -5.11 -16.33 9.49
CA ASP A 2 -4.53 -15.26 8.69
C ASP A 2 -4.12 -15.86 7.34
N LYS A 3 -4.94 -15.61 6.31
CA LYS A 3 -4.55 -15.96 4.94
C LYS A 3 -3.24 -15.25 4.63
N GLU A 4 -2.21 -16.02 4.38
CA GLU A 4 -0.87 -15.54 4.09
C GLU A 4 -0.93 -14.51 2.94
N THR A 5 -0.62 -13.26 3.28
CA THR A 5 -0.73 -12.15 2.32
C THR A 5 0.45 -12.22 1.36
N THR A 6 0.20 -12.56 0.11
CA THR A 6 1.23 -12.55 -0.93
C THR A 6 1.43 -11.15 -1.48
N GLN A 7 2.68 -10.74 -1.61
CA GLN A 7 3.07 -9.45 -2.18
C GLN A 7 4.26 -9.60 -3.13
N PHE A 8 4.08 -9.11 -4.36
CA PHE A 8 5.12 -8.99 -5.37
C PHE A 8 5.28 -7.53 -5.79
N ILE A 9 6.50 -7.04 -5.82
CA ILE A 9 6.81 -5.67 -6.24
C ILE A 9 7.39 -5.72 -7.66
N ILE A 10 6.74 -5.00 -8.58
CA ILE A 10 7.17 -4.90 -9.97
C ILE A 10 8.37 -3.97 -10.07
N ASP A 11 9.41 -4.43 -10.76
CA ASP A 11 10.60 -3.64 -11.10
C ASP A 11 10.59 -3.23 -12.58
N CYS A 12 10.33 -4.17 -13.49
CA CYS A 12 10.24 -3.90 -14.93
C CYS A 12 9.01 -4.55 -15.55
N ASN A 13 8.64 -4.06 -16.73
CA ASN A 13 7.57 -4.66 -17.53
C ASN A 13 7.98 -4.83 -19.00
N TYR A 14 7.46 -5.86 -19.62
CA TYR A 14 7.68 -6.20 -21.02
C TYR A 14 6.34 -6.51 -21.69
N HIS A 15 6.20 -6.12 -22.94
CA HIS A 15 5.10 -6.59 -23.79
C HIS A 15 5.69 -7.48 -24.86
N ILE A 16 5.40 -8.78 -24.79
CA ILE A 16 5.93 -9.80 -25.71
C ILE A 16 4.83 -10.20 -26.67
N GLN A 17 5.10 -10.09 -27.97
CA GLN A 17 4.14 -10.47 -29.00
C GLN A 17 3.73 -11.95 -28.85
N GLY A 18 2.45 -12.23 -28.89
CA GLY A 18 1.88 -13.58 -28.70
C GLY A 18 1.75 -14.03 -27.23
N ILE A 19 2.49 -13.43 -26.30
CA ILE A 19 2.45 -13.76 -24.87
C ILE A 19 1.64 -12.72 -24.07
N GLY A 20 1.84 -11.45 -24.36
CA GLY A 20 1.22 -10.33 -23.65
C GLY A 20 2.15 -9.66 -22.64
N PHE A 21 1.59 -9.22 -21.52
CA PHE A 21 2.37 -8.52 -20.50
C PHE A 21 3.13 -9.50 -19.59
N VAL A 22 4.42 -9.25 -19.47
CA VAL A 22 5.32 -9.92 -18.52
C VAL A 22 5.90 -8.86 -17.58
N VAL A 23 5.85 -9.11 -16.30
CA VAL A 23 6.44 -8.24 -15.28
C VAL A 23 7.56 -8.99 -14.57
N SER A 24 8.69 -8.32 -14.34
CA SER A 24 9.76 -8.83 -13.47
C SER A 24 9.74 -8.09 -12.14
N GLY A 25 10.16 -8.76 -11.10
CA GLY A 25 10.18 -8.20 -9.75
C GLY A 25 10.57 -9.22 -8.70
N ILE A 26 10.21 -8.92 -7.45
CA ILE A 26 10.52 -9.74 -6.29
C ILE A 26 9.27 -10.03 -5.45
N VAL A 27 9.16 -11.26 -4.95
CA VAL A 27 8.19 -11.62 -3.91
C VAL A 27 8.72 -11.14 -2.57
N THR A 28 8.05 -10.16 -1.98
CA THR A 28 8.43 -9.60 -0.67
C THR A 28 7.68 -10.26 0.48
N LYS A 29 6.62 -11.00 0.20
CA LYS A 29 5.85 -11.76 1.18
C LYS A 29 5.07 -12.90 0.51
N GLY A 30 5.06 -14.07 1.14
CA GLY A 30 4.28 -15.23 0.72
C GLY A 30 4.82 -15.94 -0.52
N THR A 31 3.94 -16.61 -1.25
CA THR A 31 4.30 -17.42 -2.44
C THR A 31 3.29 -17.16 -3.55
N ILE A 32 3.77 -17.07 -4.79
CA ILE A 32 2.96 -16.93 -6.00
C ILE A 32 2.98 -18.24 -6.76
N LYS A 33 1.80 -18.73 -7.14
CA LYS A 33 1.64 -19.95 -7.95
C LYS A 33 1.03 -19.64 -9.31
N LYS A 34 1.26 -20.52 -10.25
CA LYS A 34 0.58 -20.47 -11.55
C LYS A 34 -0.93 -20.52 -11.34
N ASN A 35 -1.67 -19.70 -12.08
CA ASN A 35 -3.11 -19.47 -12.02
C ASN A 35 -3.61 -18.69 -10.79
N ASP A 36 -2.74 -18.21 -9.92
CA ASP A 36 -3.16 -17.28 -8.88
C ASP A 36 -3.80 -16.04 -9.46
N ILE A 37 -4.86 -15.59 -8.79
CA ILE A 37 -5.52 -14.32 -9.09
C ILE A 37 -5.04 -13.31 -8.09
N LEU A 38 -4.33 -12.28 -8.59
CA LEU A 38 -3.74 -11.23 -7.78
C LEU A 38 -4.31 -9.87 -8.18
N ALA A 39 -4.36 -8.97 -7.22
CA ALA A 39 -4.75 -7.60 -7.42
C ALA A 39 -3.53 -6.74 -7.78
N LEU A 40 -3.51 -6.22 -8.99
CA LEU A 40 -2.50 -5.30 -9.50
C LEU A 40 -2.89 -3.87 -9.13
N GLY A 41 -2.01 -3.15 -8.47
CA GLY A 41 -2.25 -1.76 -8.08
C GLY A 41 -1.44 -1.31 -6.87
N PRO A 42 -1.91 -0.25 -6.17
CA PRO A 42 -3.16 0.48 -6.37
C PRO A 42 -3.10 1.51 -7.52
N PHE A 43 -4.21 1.69 -8.22
CA PHE A 43 -4.44 2.76 -9.18
C PHE A 43 -5.53 3.68 -8.65
N TYR A 44 -5.21 4.78 -8.00
CA TYR A 44 -6.18 5.66 -7.31
C TYR A 44 -7.15 4.87 -6.41
N ASN A 45 -6.62 3.90 -5.62
CA ASN A 45 -7.34 2.94 -4.77
C ASN A 45 -8.17 1.86 -5.48
N ASN A 46 -8.06 1.77 -6.78
CA ASN A 46 -8.60 0.65 -7.53
C ASN A 46 -7.51 -0.38 -7.83
N PHE A 47 -7.93 -1.61 -7.95
CA PHE A 47 -7.08 -2.72 -8.33
C PHE A 47 -7.63 -3.39 -9.58
N ILE A 48 -6.74 -3.90 -10.42
CA ILE A 48 -7.09 -4.73 -11.56
C ILE A 48 -6.75 -6.17 -11.19
N MET A 49 -7.75 -7.04 -11.22
CA MET A 49 -7.53 -8.46 -10.98
C MET A 49 -6.86 -9.08 -12.19
N VAL A 50 -5.72 -9.71 -11.97
CA VAL A 50 -4.92 -10.38 -13.00
C VAL A 50 -4.67 -11.83 -12.61
N CYS A 51 -4.61 -12.70 -13.60
CA CYS A 51 -4.25 -14.10 -13.44
C CYS A 51 -2.80 -14.31 -13.87
N VAL A 52 -2.03 -15.02 -13.05
CA VAL A 52 -0.65 -15.42 -13.33
C VAL A 52 -0.66 -16.63 -14.26
N LYS A 53 -0.26 -16.46 -15.52
CA LYS A 53 -0.30 -17.53 -16.54
C LYS A 53 0.94 -18.40 -16.56
N SER A 54 2.11 -17.81 -16.31
CA SER A 54 3.37 -18.54 -16.17
C SER A 54 4.33 -17.76 -15.29
N ILE A 55 5.25 -18.48 -14.68
CA ILE A 55 6.29 -17.96 -13.80
C ILE A 55 7.64 -18.45 -14.32
N HIS A 56 8.60 -17.55 -14.43
CA HIS A 56 9.97 -17.87 -14.81
C HIS A 56 10.95 -17.35 -13.76
N ASN A 57 11.96 -18.13 -13.44
CA ASN A 57 13.05 -17.70 -12.57
C ASN A 57 14.05 -16.79 -13.32
N ASN A 58 15.09 -16.35 -12.64
CA ASN A 58 16.14 -15.49 -13.22
C ASN A 58 16.96 -16.18 -14.33
N PHE A 59 16.91 -17.51 -14.42
CA PHE A 59 17.54 -18.31 -15.47
C PHE A 59 16.62 -18.54 -16.67
N ARG A 60 15.44 -17.91 -16.69
CA ARG A 60 14.39 -18.06 -17.71
C ARG A 60 13.76 -19.45 -17.76
N GLU A 61 13.90 -20.23 -16.71
CA GLU A 61 13.25 -21.53 -16.57
C GLU A 61 11.82 -21.38 -16.08
N LEU A 62 10.92 -22.17 -16.66
CA LEU A 62 9.52 -22.24 -16.22
C LEU A 62 9.45 -22.94 -14.87
N ILE A 63 8.86 -22.28 -13.87
CA ILE A 63 8.70 -22.83 -12.53
C ILE A 63 7.23 -22.80 -12.10
N PRO A 64 6.78 -23.72 -11.23
CA PRO A 64 5.39 -23.78 -10.77
C PRO A 64 5.02 -22.67 -9.79
N GLU A 65 5.98 -22.20 -9.00
CA GLU A 65 5.78 -21.19 -7.95
C GLU A 65 7.03 -20.33 -7.74
N LEU A 66 6.84 -19.14 -7.18
CA LEU A 66 7.89 -18.21 -6.79
C LEU A 66 7.70 -17.84 -5.32
N GLN A 67 8.70 -18.14 -4.49
CA GLN A 67 8.66 -17.98 -3.04
C GLN A 67 9.18 -16.60 -2.59
N GLU A 68 8.87 -16.24 -1.34
CA GLU A 68 9.37 -15.04 -0.69
C GLU A 68 10.89 -14.88 -0.78
N GLY A 69 11.35 -13.67 -1.04
CA GLY A 69 12.75 -13.31 -1.23
C GLY A 69 13.29 -13.60 -2.63
N LEU A 70 12.56 -14.34 -3.47
CA LEU A 70 13.00 -14.68 -4.82
C LEU A 70 12.50 -13.67 -5.85
N SER A 71 13.35 -13.40 -6.84
CA SER A 71 13.03 -12.61 -8.01
C SER A 71 12.67 -13.51 -9.20
N GLY A 72 11.75 -13.01 -10.04
CA GLY A 72 11.35 -13.75 -11.23
C GLY A 72 10.47 -12.91 -12.15
N CYS A 73 9.98 -13.56 -13.19
CA CYS A 73 9.10 -12.97 -14.19
C CYS A 73 7.73 -13.65 -14.16
N LEU A 74 6.68 -12.86 -14.19
CA LEU A 74 5.29 -13.31 -14.20
C LEU A 74 4.61 -12.88 -15.49
N ASN A 75 4.07 -13.81 -16.25
CA ASN A 75 3.12 -13.48 -17.31
C ASN A 75 1.75 -13.25 -16.67
N ILE A 76 1.20 -12.06 -16.82
CA ILE A 76 -0.08 -11.67 -16.22
C ILE A 76 -1.12 -11.31 -17.29
N LYS A 77 -2.36 -11.74 -17.07
CA LYS A 77 -3.51 -11.39 -17.92
C LYS A 77 -4.65 -10.86 -17.06
N PRO A 78 -5.35 -9.78 -17.46
CA PRO A 78 -6.51 -9.31 -16.74
C PRO A 78 -7.60 -10.38 -16.71
N VAL A 79 -8.26 -10.55 -15.56
CA VAL A 79 -9.37 -11.49 -15.39
C VAL A 79 -10.61 -10.98 -16.13
N VAL A 80 -10.82 -9.66 -16.10
CA VAL A 80 -11.95 -9.00 -16.77
C VAL A 80 -11.48 -8.25 -17.99
N HIS A 81 -11.95 -8.63 -19.17
CA HIS A 81 -11.54 -8.03 -20.45
C HIS A 81 -11.96 -6.55 -20.64
N LYS A 82 -12.91 -6.05 -19.82
CA LYS A 82 -13.36 -4.64 -19.89
C LYS A 82 -12.28 -3.62 -19.49
N HIS A 83 -11.22 -4.07 -18.80
CA HIS A 83 -10.13 -3.20 -18.37
C HIS A 83 -8.81 -3.67 -18.99
N PRO A 84 -8.48 -3.24 -20.21
CA PRO A 84 -7.22 -3.64 -20.84
C PRO A 84 -6.04 -3.11 -20.03
N LEU A 85 -5.06 -3.97 -19.74
CA LEU A 85 -3.79 -3.55 -19.16
C LEU A 85 -3.07 -2.64 -20.17
N LYS A 86 -2.56 -1.52 -19.65
CA LYS A 86 -1.69 -0.62 -20.40
C LYS A 86 -0.28 -0.70 -19.82
N ARG A 87 0.73 -0.59 -20.67
CA ARG A 87 2.14 -0.58 -20.21
C ARG A 87 2.40 0.50 -19.17
N SER A 88 1.75 1.66 -19.29
CA SER A 88 1.85 2.76 -18.31
C SER A 88 1.36 2.43 -16.91
N MET A 89 0.56 1.38 -16.75
CA MET A 89 0.05 0.91 -15.45
C MET A 89 1.05 0.00 -14.74
N LEU A 90 1.96 -0.63 -15.47
CA LEU A 90 2.94 -1.58 -14.94
C LEU A 90 4.26 -0.87 -14.60
N ARG A 91 4.19 0.20 -13.80
CA ARG A 91 5.36 0.98 -13.41
C ARG A 91 6.14 0.27 -12.30
N ARG A 92 7.42 0.62 -12.19
CA ARG A 92 8.25 0.22 -11.06
C ARG A 92 7.61 0.60 -9.73
N GLY A 93 7.59 -0.33 -8.77
CA GLY A 93 7.00 -0.15 -7.45
C GLY A 93 5.50 -0.46 -7.35
N ILE A 94 4.80 -0.70 -8.47
CA ILE A 94 3.43 -1.22 -8.45
C ILE A 94 3.46 -2.66 -7.92
N LYS A 95 2.41 -3.05 -7.22
CA LYS A 95 2.35 -4.32 -6.50
C LYS A 95 1.30 -5.27 -7.08
N LEU A 96 1.58 -6.56 -6.95
CA LEU A 96 0.59 -7.63 -7.05
C LEU A 96 0.34 -8.17 -5.65
N LEU A 97 -0.92 -8.23 -5.24
CA LEU A 97 -1.35 -8.57 -3.88
C LEU A 97 -2.43 -9.64 -3.92
N SER A 98 -2.35 -10.64 -3.03
CA SER A 98 -3.41 -11.64 -2.93
C SER A 98 -4.70 -11.06 -2.32
N HIS A 99 -4.58 -10.20 -1.33
CA HIS A 99 -5.72 -9.62 -0.61
C HIS A 99 -5.46 -8.12 -0.32
N PRO A 100 -5.73 -7.21 -1.28
CA PRO A 100 -5.63 -5.79 -1.01
C PRO A 100 -6.76 -5.38 -0.05
N ARG A 101 -6.41 -4.86 1.11
CA ARG A 101 -7.36 -4.31 2.07
C ARG A 101 -7.28 -2.79 2.03
N LEU A 102 -8.43 -2.16 1.87
CA LEU A 102 -8.57 -0.72 2.04
C LEU A 102 -8.97 -0.44 3.49
N ASN A 103 -8.35 0.55 4.09
CA ASN A 103 -8.56 0.89 5.49
C ASN A 103 -9.02 2.34 5.63
N TRP A 104 -10.03 2.57 6.46
CA TRP A 104 -10.46 3.89 6.88
C TRP A 104 -9.62 4.41 8.03
N ARG A 105 -9.24 3.52 8.98
CA ARG A 105 -8.61 3.86 10.25
C ARG A 105 -7.27 3.18 10.41
N PHE A 106 -6.33 3.89 10.95
CA PHE A 106 -5.01 3.35 11.24
C PHE A 106 -4.38 4.04 12.43
N LYS A 107 -3.49 3.31 13.09
CA LYS A 107 -2.66 3.81 14.19
C LYS A 107 -1.29 4.19 13.66
N ALA A 108 -0.80 5.34 14.10
CA ALA A 108 0.53 5.84 13.72
C ALA A 108 1.26 6.43 14.92
N VAL A 109 2.57 6.30 14.93
CA VAL A 109 3.44 7.11 15.78
C VAL A 109 3.78 8.38 15.01
N VAL A 110 3.53 9.53 15.62
CA VAL A 110 3.73 10.84 14.98
C VAL A 110 4.58 11.76 15.83
N LYS A 111 5.29 12.65 15.16
CA LYS A 111 6.04 13.76 15.78
C LYS A 111 5.56 15.08 15.22
N ILE A 112 5.24 16.01 16.09
CA ILE A 112 4.81 17.37 15.70
C ILE A 112 6.05 18.20 15.44
N VAL A 113 6.25 18.57 14.17
CA VAL A 113 7.43 19.36 13.72
C VAL A 113 7.17 20.86 13.85
N HIS A 114 5.95 21.28 13.49
CA HIS A 114 5.56 22.68 13.57
C HIS A 114 4.06 22.82 13.82
N HIS A 115 3.67 23.63 14.79
CA HIS A 115 2.29 24.01 15.07
C HIS A 115 2.26 25.25 15.98
N HIS A 116 1.33 26.17 15.76
CA HIS A 116 1.29 27.41 16.54
C HIS A 116 0.60 27.27 17.91
N THR A 117 -0.26 26.27 18.07
CA THR A 117 -1.05 26.08 19.28
C THR A 117 -0.96 24.62 19.75
N THR A 118 -2.11 23.98 20.01
CA THR A 118 -2.21 22.58 20.43
C THR A 118 -3.07 21.79 19.44
N ILE A 119 -2.64 20.59 19.11
CA ILE A 119 -3.42 19.63 18.33
C ILE A 119 -4.27 18.81 19.30
N LYS A 120 -5.57 18.74 19.02
CA LYS A 120 -6.56 18.00 19.82
C LYS A 120 -7.28 16.97 18.96
N ILE A 121 -8.01 16.07 19.60
CA ILE A 121 -8.97 15.19 18.94
C ILE A 121 -9.95 16.03 18.10
N GLY A 122 -10.25 15.55 16.89
CA GLY A 122 -11.03 16.28 15.89
C GLY A 122 -10.20 17.17 14.95
N TYR A 123 -8.88 17.30 15.19
CA TYR A 123 -7.97 17.97 14.25
C TYR A 123 -7.98 17.26 12.91
N SER A 124 -8.14 18.01 11.82
CA SER A 124 -8.34 17.44 10.47
C SER A 124 -7.29 17.94 9.48
N PRO A 125 -6.09 17.38 9.50
CA PRO A 125 -5.04 17.74 8.57
C PRO A 125 -5.17 17.05 7.21
N TYR A 126 -4.42 17.55 6.24
CA TYR A 126 -4.18 16.89 4.97
C TYR A 126 -3.00 15.93 5.11
N LEU A 127 -3.24 14.65 4.85
CA LEU A 127 -2.26 13.58 5.03
C LEU A 127 -1.68 13.13 3.68
N HIS A 128 -0.36 12.96 3.65
CA HIS A 128 0.40 12.39 2.55
C HIS A 128 1.10 11.11 3.00
N CYS A 129 0.87 10.01 2.31
CA CYS A 129 1.47 8.72 2.57
C CYS A 129 1.66 7.97 1.24
N GLY A 130 2.89 7.83 0.79
CA GLY A 130 3.16 7.31 -0.56
C GLY A 130 2.43 8.12 -1.65
N ASN A 131 1.54 7.48 -2.39
CA ASN A 131 0.71 8.11 -3.42
C ASN A 131 -0.63 8.66 -2.88
N ILE A 132 -0.88 8.50 -1.58
CA ILE A 132 -2.12 8.93 -0.95
C ILE A 132 -2.00 10.41 -0.58
N SER A 133 -3.09 11.14 -0.82
CA SER A 133 -3.18 12.56 -0.51
C SER A 133 -4.65 12.91 -0.27
N GLN A 134 -5.07 12.93 1.01
CA GLN A 134 -6.43 13.34 1.40
C GLN A 134 -6.49 13.80 2.85
N SER A 135 -7.60 14.45 3.23
CA SER A 135 -7.85 14.83 4.62
C SER A 135 -8.11 13.60 5.50
N CYS A 136 -7.65 13.67 6.72
CA CYS A 136 -7.95 12.70 7.76
C CYS A 136 -8.37 13.44 9.04
N VAL A 137 -8.97 12.73 9.97
CA VAL A 137 -9.32 13.24 11.31
C VAL A 137 -8.50 12.51 12.34
N LEU A 138 -7.96 13.25 13.30
CA LEU A 138 -7.35 12.70 14.51
C LEU A 138 -8.47 12.25 15.45
N GLU A 139 -8.74 10.95 15.52
CA GLU A 139 -9.80 10.38 16.34
C GLU A 139 -9.37 10.17 17.79
N GLU A 140 -8.10 9.77 18.01
CA GLU A 140 -7.62 9.43 19.33
C GLU A 140 -6.13 9.73 19.51
N ILE A 141 -5.75 10.08 20.73
CA ILE A 141 -4.36 10.21 21.19
C ILE A 141 -4.17 9.15 22.27
N ILE A 142 -3.35 8.11 21.99
CA ILE A 142 -3.17 6.94 22.87
C ILE A 142 -2.03 7.14 23.87
N THR A 143 -1.21 8.17 23.70
CA THR A 143 -0.07 8.42 24.58
C THR A 143 -0.54 8.77 25.99
N LYS A 144 0.01 8.10 27.01
CA LYS A 144 -0.33 8.31 28.42
C LYS A 144 -0.19 9.80 28.80
N ASP A 145 -1.20 10.30 29.53
CA ASP A 145 -1.24 11.62 30.16
C ASP A 145 -1.29 12.84 29.20
N LYS A 146 -1.60 12.66 27.91
CA LYS A 146 -1.72 13.76 26.96
C LYS A 146 -3.03 13.70 26.16
N ASN A 147 -3.90 14.68 26.38
CA ASN A 147 -5.10 14.90 25.57
C ASN A 147 -4.86 15.90 24.45
N VAL A 148 -3.67 16.48 24.38
CA VAL A 148 -3.26 17.48 23.38
C VAL A 148 -1.81 17.28 23.01
N LEU A 149 -1.47 17.57 21.76
CA LEU A 149 -0.09 17.52 21.26
C LEU A 149 0.41 18.92 20.94
N ARG A 150 1.69 19.15 21.22
CA ARG A 150 2.42 20.40 20.96
C ARG A 150 3.62 20.14 20.08
N ILE A 151 4.25 21.20 19.60
CA ILE A 151 5.51 21.11 18.86
C ILE A 151 6.57 20.33 19.67
N GLY A 152 7.24 19.40 18.98
CA GLY A 152 8.23 18.51 19.59
C GLY A 152 7.66 17.24 20.22
N ASP A 153 6.33 17.16 20.45
CA ASP A 153 5.72 15.98 21.02
C ASP A 153 5.77 14.80 20.04
N GLU A 154 6.02 13.63 20.61
CA GLU A 154 5.82 12.32 19.96
C GLU A 154 4.63 11.63 20.62
N ALA A 155 3.75 11.05 19.82
CA ALA A 155 2.56 10.37 20.31
C ALA A 155 2.11 9.25 19.38
N THR A 156 1.46 8.26 19.97
CA THR A 156 0.68 7.27 19.21
C THR A 156 -0.74 7.81 19.06
N VAL A 157 -1.22 7.85 17.82
CA VAL A 157 -2.51 8.42 17.47
C VAL A 157 -3.28 7.51 16.53
N ILE A 158 -4.62 7.68 16.50
CA ILE A 158 -5.49 7.08 15.50
C ILE A 158 -5.96 8.16 14.55
N PHE A 159 -5.72 7.93 13.26
CA PHE A 159 -6.29 8.72 12.17
C PHE A 159 -7.36 7.94 11.43
N LYS A 160 -8.36 8.69 10.94
CA LYS A 160 -9.39 8.19 10.02
C LYS A 160 -9.42 9.05 8.76
N PHE A 161 -9.42 8.42 7.60
CA PHE A 161 -9.61 9.11 6.32
C PHE A 161 -11.02 9.69 6.21
N CYS A 162 -11.14 10.89 5.62
CA CYS A 162 -12.42 11.61 5.55
C CYS A 162 -13.30 11.19 4.37
N PHE A 163 -12.70 10.88 3.22
CA PHE A 163 -13.47 10.76 1.97
C PHE A 163 -13.59 9.33 1.47
N LYS A 164 -12.55 8.52 1.58
CA LYS A 164 -12.51 7.14 1.10
C LYS A 164 -11.47 6.33 1.86
N PRO A 165 -11.67 4.99 1.96
CA PRO A 165 -10.63 4.13 2.52
C PRO A 165 -9.44 4.06 1.57
N GLU A 166 -8.25 3.88 2.11
CA GLU A 166 -7.00 3.86 1.35
C GLU A 166 -6.25 2.54 1.55
N PHE A 167 -5.47 2.16 0.52
CA PHE A 167 -4.53 1.07 0.64
C PHE A 167 -3.24 1.58 1.29
N ILE A 168 -3.06 1.25 2.55
CA ILE A 168 -1.90 1.62 3.36
C ILE A 168 -1.24 0.37 3.94
N ILE A 169 0.05 0.49 4.27
CA ILE A 169 0.87 -0.62 4.76
C ILE A 169 1.51 -0.21 6.09
N VAL A 170 1.55 -1.16 7.03
CA VAL A 170 2.31 -0.99 8.27
C VAL A 170 3.78 -0.73 7.94
N GLY A 171 4.36 0.26 8.59
CA GLY A 171 5.73 0.70 8.34
C GLY A 171 5.88 1.86 7.37
N GLU A 172 4.82 2.24 6.67
CA GLU A 172 4.85 3.36 5.72
C GLU A 172 4.96 4.70 6.44
N LYS A 173 5.78 5.61 5.87
CA LYS A 173 5.97 6.95 6.40
C LYS A 173 4.85 7.86 5.93
N LEU A 174 4.41 8.75 6.82
CA LEU A 174 3.39 9.74 6.53
C LEU A 174 3.84 11.15 6.91
N VAL A 175 3.28 12.12 6.23
CA VAL A 175 3.39 13.55 6.57
C VAL A 175 1.98 14.10 6.58
N PHE A 176 1.62 14.86 7.60
CA PHE A 176 0.36 15.60 7.63
C PHE A 176 0.60 17.10 7.75
N ARG A 177 -0.28 17.87 7.12
CA ARG A 177 -0.18 19.33 7.04
C ARG A 177 -1.56 19.98 7.15
N GLU A 178 -1.58 21.14 7.78
CA GLU A 178 -2.70 22.08 7.76
C GLU A 178 -2.14 23.50 7.93
N GLY A 179 -2.25 24.34 6.90
CA GLY A 179 -1.61 25.66 6.90
C GLY A 179 -0.10 25.55 7.17
N LYS A 180 0.34 26.18 8.26
CA LYS A 180 1.75 26.10 8.72
C LYS A 180 2.06 24.87 9.56
N THR A 181 1.04 24.12 10.01
CA THR A 181 1.23 22.90 10.80
C THR A 181 1.85 21.81 9.97
N LYS A 182 2.84 21.13 10.54
CA LYS A 182 3.52 19.99 9.93
C LYS A 182 3.82 18.94 10.99
N GLY A 183 3.42 17.71 10.70
CA GLY A 183 3.82 16.55 11.47
C GLY A 183 4.30 15.43 10.54
N VAL A 184 5.11 14.56 11.09
CA VAL A 184 5.65 13.37 10.40
C VAL A 184 5.36 12.15 11.24
N GLY A 185 5.24 10.99 10.61
CA GLY A 185 4.99 9.77 11.36
C GLY A 185 5.19 8.50 10.54
N LYS A 186 4.83 7.40 11.18
CA LYS A 186 4.90 6.05 10.61
C LYS A 186 3.68 5.26 11.04
N ILE A 187 3.06 4.56 10.09
CA ILE A 187 1.93 3.66 10.35
C ILE A 187 2.43 2.44 11.12
N ILE A 188 1.77 2.10 12.21
CA ILE A 188 2.15 0.96 13.07
C ILE A 188 1.07 -0.14 13.10
N GLU A 189 -0.19 0.19 12.82
CA GLU A 189 -1.30 -0.79 12.84
C GLU A 189 -2.45 -0.33 11.95
N LEU A 190 -3.12 -1.28 11.29
CA LEU A 190 -4.34 -1.07 10.52
C LEU A 190 -5.53 -1.54 11.35
N LEU A 191 -6.56 -0.70 11.51
CA LEU A 191 -7.61 -0.92 12.51
C LEU A 191 -8.91 -1.48 11.95
N ASP A 192 -9.17 -1.36 10.64
CA ASP A 192 -10.37 -1.91 10.04
C ASP A 192 -10.19 -3.42 9.87
N LYS A 193 -10.80 -4.15 10.78
CA LYS A 193 -11.03 -5.59 10.63
C LYS A 193 -12.25 -5.77 9.72
N THR A 194 -12.07 -6.43 8.60
CA THR A 194 -13.19 -6.99 7.81
C THR A 194 -13.81 -8.14 8.54
#